data_832c79d4b949cd27b3609c3d32cd4856
#
_entry.id   832c79d4b949cd27b3609c3d32cd4856
#
_cell.length_a   1.000
_cell.length_b   1.000
_cell.length_c   1.000
_cell.angle_alpha   90.00
_cell.angle_beta   90.00
_cell.angle_gamma   90.00
#
_symmetry.space_group_name_H-M   'P 1'
#
loop_
_entity.id
_entity.type
_entity.pdbx_description
1 polymer ?
#
loop_
_entity_poly.entity_id
_entity_poly.type
_entity_poly.pdbx_seq_one_letter_code
_entity_poly.pdbx_strand_id
1 'polypeptide(L)'
;MTDNDDQELNGAGIGPIVSSGHLASGALPALSEVEFGLTMLNQAFSRWIVRCMAAAGVPDLSPLDILVLHNVNHRGKSKTMADICLVLNIEDTHTVAYALKKLEKLDLVESGRRGKEKLVVITEKGSDICARYAAVREELLVKSVLSTEVSPEVLSKLAARIRALSGHYDQATRAAASL
;
A
#
# COMPACT_ATOMS: atom_id res chain seq x y z
N MET A 1 55.71 -28.25 -0.53
CA MET A 1 54.80 -28.94 0.39
C MET A 1 54.45 -27.92 1.45
N THR A 2 53.31 -27.43 1.51
CA THR A 2 51.94 -27.67 1.02
C THR A 2 51.16 -26.41 1.23
N ASP A 3 50.72 -25.90 0.21
CA ASP A 3 49.32 -25.59 -0.09
C ASP A 3 48.33 -26.15 0.93
N ASN A 4 47.48 -25.30 1.43
CA ASN A 4 46.12 -25.63 1.80
C ASN A 4 45.62 -25.00 3.13
N ASP A 5 45.81 -23.70 3.31
CA ASP A 5 45.12 -22.98 4.41
C ASP A 5 44.35 -21.73 3.93
N ASP A 6 44.11 -21.58 2.61
CA ASP A 6 43.32 -20.46 2.04
C ASP A 6 41.90 -20.87 1.68
N GLN A 7 41.33 -21.88 2.33
CA GLN A 7 39.91 -22.20 2.20
C GLN A 7 39.21 -22.11 3.53
N GLU A 8 38.19 -21.25 3.59
CA GLU A 8 37.16 -21.10 4.66
C GLU A 8 37.16 -19.79 5.43
N LEU A 9 37.35 -18.68 4.73
CA LEU A 9 36.63 -17.45 5.10
C LEU A 9 35.50 -17.15 4.10
N ASN A 10 34.74 -18.18 3.73
CA ASN A 10 33.43 -18.00 3.18
C ASN A 10 32.54 -17.48 4.32
N GLY A 11 32.32 -16.17 4.32
CA GLY A 11 31.46 -15.53 5.26
C GLY A 11 30.17 -16.32 5.38
N ALA A 12 29.87 -16.75 6.59
CA ALA A 12 28.51 -17.14 6.95
C ALA A 12 27.63 -15.93 6.67
N GLY A 13 27.11 -15.85 5.43
CA GLY A 13 26.18 -14.82 5.03
C GLY A 13 25.01 -14.90 6.02
N ILE A 14 24.63 -13.77 6.57
CA ILE A 14 23.39 -13.68 7.35
C ILE A 14 22.32 -14.30 6.44
N GLY A 15 21.72 -15.42 6.89
CA GLY A 15 20.69 -16.11 6.12
C GLY A 15 19.50 -15.19 5.81
N PRO A 16 18.54 -15.63 5.03
CA PRO A 16 17.42 -14.80 4.62
C PRO A 16 16.68 -14.21 5.84
N ILE A 17 16.44 -12.90 5.83
CA ILE A 17 15.70 -12.21 6.89
C ILE A 17 14.21 -12.45 6.67
N VAL A 18 13.62 -13.35 7.44
CA VAL A 18 12.26 -13.83 7.29
C VAL A 18 11.50 -13.82 8.62
N SER A 19 10.17 -13.82 8.56
CA SER A 19 9.33 -13.90 9.75
C SER A 19 9.37 -15.27 10.42
N SER A 20 9.62 -16.35 9.66
CA SER A 20 9.68 -17.73 10.17
C SER A 20 10.56 -18.60 9.28
N GLY A 21 11.46 -19.36 9.89
CA GLY A 21 12.45 -20.17 9.18
C GLY A 21 11.86 -21.27 8.29
N HIS A 22 10.71 -21.85 8.67
CA HIS A 22 10.07 -22.88 7.86
C HIS A 22 9.58 -22.36 6.49
N LEU A 23 9.23 -21.08 6.39
CA LEU A 23 8.84 -20.44 5.14
C LEU A 23 10.03 -20.22 4.20
N ALA A 24 11.25 -20.17 4.74
CA ALA A 24 12.47 -19.99 3.96
C ALA A 24 13.12 -21.31 3.54
N SER A 25 12.59 -22.47 3.95
CA SER A 25 13.13 -23.79 3.61
C SER A 25 12.67 -24.36 2.26
N GLY A 26 11.79 -23.64 1.56
CA GLY A 26 11.23 -24.07 0.26
C GLY A 26 12.11 -23.75 -0.95
N ALA A 27 11.53 -23.89 -2.14
CA ALA A 27 12.24 -23.66 -3.41
C ALA A 27 12.62 -22.20 -3.69
N LEU A 28 12.01 -21.24 -2.98
CA LEU A 28 12.22 -19.80 -3.20
C LEU A 28 12.31 -19.02 -1.87
N PRO A 29 13.39 -19.15 -1.11
CA PRO A 29 13.56 -18.45 0.18
C PRO A 29 13.41 -16.93 0.07
N ALA A 30 13.85 -16.35 -1.04
CA ALA A 30 13.73 -14.91 -1.30
C ALA A 30 12.27 -14.40 -1.33
N LEU A 31 11.28 -15.26 -1.61
CA LEU A 31 9.88 -14.88 -1.52
C LEU A 31 9.48 -14.59 -0.06
N SER A 32 9.95 -15.40 0.87
CA SER A 32 9.70 -15.18 2.31
C SER A 32 10.34 -13.90 2.84
N GLU A 33 11.48 -13.48 2.29
CA GLU A 33 12.06 -12.16 2.61
C GLU A 33 11.16 -11.02 2.11
N VAL A 34 10.62 -11.15 0.89
CA VAL A 34 9.67 -10.18 0.34
C VAL A 34 8.40 -10.12 1.19
N GLU A 35 7.84 -11.25 1.60
CA GLU A 35 6.65 -11.33 2.45
C GLU A 35 6.86 -10.67 3.82
N PHE A 36 8.02 -10.89 4.43
CA PHE A 36 8.37 -10.22 5.67
C PHE A 36 8.55 -8.71 5.47
N GLY A 37 9.28 -8.31 4.44
CA GLY A 37 9.44 -6.90 4.05
C GLY A 37 8.09 -6.22 3.78
N LEU A 38 7.19 -6.90 3.07
CA LEU A 38 5.83 -6.42 2.80
C LEU A 38 5.03 -6.25 4.10
N THR A 39 5.12 -7.19 5.03
CA THR A 39 4.46 -7.11 6.34
C THR A 39 4.94 -5.87 7.11
N MET A 40 6.25 -5.67 7.20
CA MET A 40 6.84 -4.51 7.88
C MET A 40 6.45 -3.20 7.19
N LEU A 41 6.56 -3.16 5.86
CA LEU A 41 6.25 -1.97 5.07
C LEU A 41 4.76 -1.60 5.18
N ASN A 42 3.85 -2.56 5.12
CA ASN A 42 2.42 -2.32 5.25
C ASN A 42 2.07 -1.71 6.61
N GLN A 43 2.66 -2.20 7.71
CA GLN A 43 2.45 -1.63 9.04
C GLN A 43 3.03 -0.21 9.16
N ALA A 44 4.22 0.03 8.62
CA ALA A 44 4.84 1.35 8.61
C ALA A 44 4.04 2.33 7.76
N PHE A 45 3.62 1.94 6.57
CA PHE A 45 2.80 2.73 5.65
C PHE A 45 1.45 3.07 6.28
N SER A 46 0.75 2.10 6.88
CA SER A 46 -0.53 2.32 7.54
C SER A 46 -0.43 3.34 8.69
N ARG A 47 0.61 3.26 9.51
CA ARG A 47 0.87 4.26 10.56
C ARG A 47 1.17 5.63 9.97
N TRP A 48 1.99 5.65 8.92
CA TRP A 48 2.38 6.89 8.25
C TRP A 48 1.18 7.64 7.69
N ILE A 49 0.33 7.00 6.87
CA ILE A 49 -0.79 7.69 6.20
C ILE A 49 -1.79 8.25 7.21
N VAL A 50 -2.02 7.56 8.34
CA VAL A 50 -2.89 8.05 9.42
C VAL A 50 -2.28 9.31 10.06
N ARG A 51 -0.99 9.29 10.38
CA ARG A 51 -0.32 10.47 10.97
C ARG A 51 -0.22 11.64 9.99
N CYS A 52 0.05 11.36 8.73
CA CYS A 52 0.08 12.37 7.67
C CYS A 52 -1.29 13.03 7.49
N MET A 53 -2.38 12.24 7.48
CA MET A 53 -3.74 12.76 7.38
C MET A 53 -4.15 13.58 8.61
N ALA A 54 -3.76 13.16 9.80
CA ALA A 54 -3.97 13.94 11.02
C ALA A 54 -3.24 15.29 10.97
N ALA A 55 -2.00 15.30 10.49
CA ALA A 55 -1.23 16.54 10.27
C ALA A 55 -1.84 17.43 9.17
N ALA A 56 -2.51 16.85 8.18
CA ALA A 56 -3.26 17.57 7.16
C ALA A 56 -4.58 18.18 7.71
N GLY A 57 -4.95 17.88 8.97
CA GLY A 57 -6.10 18.48 9.66
C GLY A 57 -7.32 17.57 9.80
N VAL A 58 -7.21 16.28 9.46
CA VAL A 58 -8.29 15.30 9.64
C VAL A 58 -7.79 14.12 10.46
N PRO A 59 -7.90 14.17 11.80
CA PRO A 59 -7.58 13.03 12.66
C PRO A 59 -8.66 11.93 12.55
N ASP A 60 -8.37 10.77 13.14
CA ASP A 60 -9.30 9.66 13.35
C ASP A 60 -9.78 8.93 12.08
N LEU A 61 -9.15 9.16 10.94
CA LEU A 61 -9.33 8.32 9.76
C LEU A 61 -8.49 7.04 9.86
N SER A 62 -9.11 5.90 9.51
CA SER A 62 -8.40 4.63 9.34
C SER A 62 -7.56 4.64 8.06
N PRO A 63 -6.59 3.73 7.91
CA PRO A 63 -5.86 3.59 6.65
C PRO A 63 -6.79 3.43 5.43
N LEU A 64 -7.84 2.62 5.57
CA LEU A 64 -8.80 2.41 4.49
C LEU A 64 -9.57 3.68 4.12
N ASP A 65 -10.05 4.45 5.11
CA ASP A 65 -10.74 5.72 4.86
C ASP A 65 -9.87 6.66 4.02
N ILE A 66 -8.58 6.73 4.34
CA ILE A 66 -7.61 7.58 3.65
C ILE A 66 -7.37 7.10 2.22
N LEU A 67 -7.19 5.79 2.02
CA LEU A 67 -7.01 5.22 0.68
C LEU A 67 -8.23 5.43 -0.20
N VAL A 68 -9.44 5.28 0.36
CA VAL A 68 -10.70 5.57 -0.34
C VAL A 68 -10.78 7.05 -0.71
N LEU A 69 -10.46 7.97 0.21
CA LEU A 69 -10.45 9.41 -0.07
C LEU A 69 -9.51 9.76 -1.23
N HIS A 70 -8.27 9.26 -1.20
CA HIS A 70 -7.30 9.50 -2.28
C HIS A 70 -7.76 8.88 -3.61
N ASN A 71 -8.39 7.70 -3.57
CA ASN A 71 -8.94 7.09 -4.79
C ASN A 71 -10.06 7.94 -5.39
N VAL A 72 -10.99 8.45 -4.57
CA VAL A 72 -12.07 9.34 -5.02
C VAL A 72 -11.52 10.64 -5.59
N ASN A 73 -10.48 11.22 -4.96
CA ASN A 73 -9.82 12.45 -5.45
C ASN A 73 -9.06 12.24 -6.77
N HIS A 74 -8.70 10.99 -7.12
CA HIS A 74 -7.88 10.72 -8.29
C HIS A 74 -8.57 11.13 -9.58
N ARG A 75 -7.95 12.07 -10.34
CA ARG A 75 -8.40 12.62 -11.63
C ARG A 75 -9.73 13.39 -11.59
N GLY A 76 -10.25 13.76 -10.41
CA GLY A 76 -11.49 14.55 -10.29
C GLY A 76 -12.72 13.93 -10.94
N LYS A 77 -12.72 12.62 -11.22
CA LYS A 77 -13.85 11.91 -11.83
C LYS A 77 -14.66 11.18 -10.78
N SER A 78 -15.98 11.21 -10.93
CA SER A 78 -16.87 10.39 -10.10
C SER A 78 -16.52 8.90 -10.21
N LYS A 79 -16.65 8.19 -9.08
CA LYS A 79 -16.36 6.76 -8.94
C LYS A 79 -17.59 6.02 -8.51
N THR A 80 -17.75 4.78 -8.96
CA THR A 80 -18.65 3.83 -8.30
C THR A 80 -17.94 3.14 -7.15
N MET A 81 -18.70 2.54 -6.24
CA MET A 81 -18.11 1.71 -5.18
C MET A 81 -17.32 0.53 -5.78
N ALA A 82 -17.81 -0.05 -6.87
CA ALA A 82 -17.13 -1.14 -7.57
C ALA A 82 -15.77 -0.69 -8.14
N ASP A 83 -15.68 0.51 -8.72
CA ASP A 83 -14.41 1.08 -9.19
C ASP A 83 -13.40 1.23 -8.04
N ILE A 84 -13.86 1.71 -6.88
CA ILE A 84 -13.01 1.89 -5.70
C ILE A 84 -12.49 0.54 -5.19
N CYS A 85 -13.38 -0.45 -5.05
CA CYS A 85 -13.02 -1.80 -4.63
C CYS A 85 -12.00 -2.43 -5.58
N LEU A 86 -12.25 -2.32 -6.90
CA LEU A 86 -11.36 -2.86 -7.93
C LEU A 86 -9.96 -2.24 -7.87
N VAL A 87 -9.87 -0.91 -7.79
CA VAL A 87 -8.57 -0.21 -7.77
C VAL A 87 -7.79 -0.48 -6.50
N LEU A 88 -8.47 -0.59 -5.36
CA LEU A 88 -7.85 -0.86 -4.06
C LEU A 88 -7.66 -2.36 -3.77
N ASN A 89 -8.08 -3.24 -4.67
CA ASN A 89 -8.06 -4.70 -4.53
C ASN A 89 -8.76 -5.16 -3.23
N ILE A 90 -9.99 -4.66 -3.00
CA ILE A 90 -10.80 -4.96 -1.81
C ILE A 90 -11.99 -5.81 -2.22
N GLU A 91 -12.10 -7.00 -1.66
CA GLU A 91 -13.21 -7.93 -1.91
C GLU A 91 -14.44 -7.57 -1.06
N ASP A 92 -14.25 -7.21 0.22
CA ASP A 92 -15.34 -6.84 1.11
C ASP A 92 -15.82 -5.40 0.84
N THR A 93 -16.87 -5.30 0.04
CA THR A 93 -17.49 -4.02 -0.32
C THR A 93 -18.10 -3.28 0.88
N HIS A 94 -18.45 -3.98 1.96
CA HIS A 94 -19.01 -3.36 3.17
C HIS A 94 -18.01 -2.44 3.86
N THR A 95 -16.73 -2.80 3.85
CA THR A 95 -15.68 -1.96 4.45
C THR A 95 -15.52 -0.63 3.70
N VAL A 96 -15.59 -0.67 2.36
CA VAL A 96 -15.56 0.54 1.51
C VAL A 96 -16.83 1.38 1.71
N ALA A 97 -18.01 0.74 1.80
CA ALA A 97 -19.25 1.44 2.08
C ALA A 97 -19.22 2.17 3.43
N TYR A 98 -18.60 1.56 4.45
CA TYR A 98 -18.44 2.18 5.75
C TYR A 98 -17.48 3.38 5.71
N ALA A 99 -16.35 3.23 5.03
CA ALA A 99 -15.40 4.31 4.80
C ALA A 99 -16.07 5.50 4.09
N LEU A 100 -16.83 5.25 3.02
CA LEU A 100 -17.54 6.30 2.29
C LEU A 100 -18.54 7.05 3.18
N LYS A 101 -19.33 6.34 4.01
CA LYS A 101 -20.26 6.99 4.96
C LYS A 101 -19.53 7.88 5.94
N LYS A 102 -18.34 7.47 6.40
CA LYS A 102 -17.53 8.27 7.32
C LYS A 102 -17.00 9.53 6.64
N LEU A 103 -16.50 9.39 5.41
CA LEU A 103 -16.01 10.51 4.62
C LEU A 103 -17.11 11.48 4.23
N GLU A 104 -18.34 11.00 3.92
CA GLU A 104 -19.53 11.83 3.71
C GLU A 104 -19.90 12.65 4.95
N LYS A 105 -19.88 12.04 6.15
CA LYS A 105 -20.14 12.75 7.42
C LYS A 105 -19.13 13.86 7.72
N LEU A 106 -17.90 13.71 7.23
CA LEU A 106 -16.84 14.71 7.36
C LEU A 106 -16.87 15.76 6.25
N ASP A 107 -17.82 15.63 5.30
CA ASP A 107 -17.94 16.48 4.13
C ASP A 107 -16.68 16.47 3.23
N LEU A 108 -16.03 15.31 3.14
CA LEU A 108 -14.84 15.15 2.29
C LEU A 108 -15.20 14.54 0.92
N VAL A 109 -16.29 13.80 0.86
CA VAL A 109 -16.86 13.26 -0.36
C VAL A 109 -18.38 13.46 -0.33
N GLU A 110 -18.99 13.48 -1.50
CA GLU A 110 -20.44 13.50 -1.63
C GLU A 110 -20.93 12.41 -2.57
N SER A 111 -22.11 11.88 -2.30
CA SER A 111 -22.78 10.90 -3.16
C SER A 111 -23.76 11.55 -4.09
N GLY A 112 -23.66 11.19 -5.37
CA GLY A 112 -24.62 11.52 -6.42
C GLY A 112 -25.21 10.27 -7.07
N ARG A 113 -26.02 10.47 -8.10
CA ARG A 113 -26.58 9.39 -8.91
C ARG A 113 -26.47 9.73 -10.40
N ARG A 114 -26.16 8.70 -11.20
CA ARG A 114 -26.29 8.73 -12.65
C ARG A 114 -27.17 7.55 -13.04
N GLY A 115 -28.47 7.86 -13.28
CA GLY A 115 -29.48 6.82 -13.47
C GLY A 115 -29.66 5.98 -12.19
N LYS A 116 -29.42 4.67 -12.30
CA LYS A 116 -29.50 3.72 -11.17
C LYS A 116 -28.19 3.61 -10.37
N GLU A 117 -27.09 4.10 -10.90
CA GLU A 117 -25.78 4.01 -10.25
C GLU A 117 -25.57 5.10 -9.20
N LYS A 118 -25.12 4.68 -8.01
CA LYS A 118 -24.60 5.59 -6.98
C LYS A 118 -23.15 5.94 -7.34
N LEU A 119 -22.88 7.25 -7.46
CA LEU A 119 -21.56 7.80 -7.73
C LEU A 119 -21.06 8.53 -6.50
N VAL A 120 -19.76 8.56 -6.32
CA VAL A 120 -19.08 9.33 -5.28
C VAL A 120 -18.12 10.30 -5.94
N VAL A 121 -18.10 11.52 -5.49
CA VAL A 121 -17.21 12.59 -5.94
C VAL A 121 -16.51 13.23 -4.75
N ILE A 122 -15.34 13.78 -4.99
CA ILE A 122 -14.62 14.56 -4.01
C ILE A 122 -15.28 15.93 -3.83
N THR A 123 -15.37 16.44 -2.62
CA THR A 123 -15.78 17.82 -2.34
C THR A 123 -14.56 18.76 -2.47
N GLU A 124 -14.79 20.07 -2.52
CA GLU A 124 -13.74 21.08 -2.45
C GLU A 124 -12.90 20.89 -1.19
N LYS A 125 -13.55 20.75 -0.03
CA LYS A 125 -12.90 20.46 1.26
C LYS A 125 -12.06 19.19 1.21
N GLY A 126 -12.57 18.10 0.62
CA GLY A 126 -11.83 16.85 0.47
C GLY A 126 -10.60 17.01 -0.40
N SER A 127 -10.71 17.76 -1.51
CA SER A 127 -9.59 18.09 -2.39
C SER A 127 -8.52 18.90 -1.67
N ASP A 128 -8.90 19.92 -0.89
CA ASP A 128 -7.98 20.73 -0.09
C ASP A 128 -7.24 19.91 0.97
N ILE A 129 -7.94 18.98 1.62
CA ILE A 129 -7.30 18.05 2.57
C ILE A 129 -6.28 17.17 1.85
N CYS A 130 -6.61 16.64 0.67
CA CYS A 130 -5.66 15.85 -0.13
C CYS A 130 -4.44 16.69 -0.54
N ALA A 131 -4.61 17.96 -0.88
CA ALA A 131 -3.51 18.87 -1.20
C ALA A 131 -2.60 19.12 0.03
N ARG A 132 -3.19 19.36 1.22
CA ARG A 132 -2.43 19.49 2.47
C ARG A 132 -1.68 18.20 2.84
N TYR A 133 -2.32 17.05 2.66
CA TYR A 133 -1.66 15.76 2.84
C TYR A 133 -0.43 15.63 1.91
N ALA A 134 -0.57 16.00 0.62
CA ALA A 134 0.54 15.96 -0.32
C ALA A 134 1.70 16.86 0.13
N ALA A 135 1.43 18.07 0.63
CA ALA A 135 2.46 18.96 1.15
C ALA A 135 3.21 18.37 2.36
N VAL A 136 2.48 17.79 3.32
CA VAL A 136 3.09 17.08 4.48
C VAL A 136 3.94 15.91 3.99
N ARG A 137 3.46 15.16 3.01
CA ARG A 137 4.20 14.03 2.42
C ARG A 137 5.50 14.47 1.76
N GLU A 138 5.47 15.54 0.99
CA GLU A 138 6.68 16.08 0.35
C GLU A 138 7.72 16.50 1.40
N GLU A 139 7.27 17.20 2.43
CA GLU A 139 8.17 17.71 3.47
C GLU A 139 8.81 16.62 4.32
N LEU A 140 8.03 15.65 4.77
CA LEU A 140 8.48 14.68 5.78
C LEU A 140 8.96 13.35 5.19
N LEU A 141 8.34 12.87 4.11
CA LEU A 141 8.66 11.56 3.55
C LEU A 141 9.52 11.66 2.30
N VAL A 142 9.14 12.48 1.32
CA VAL A 142 9.84 12.52 0.03
C VAL A 142 11.26 13.04 0.23
N LYS A 143 11.46 14.11 1.01
CA LYS A 143 12.80 14.60 1.33
C LYS A 143 13.67 13.53 2.02
N SER A 144 13.09 12.76 2.95
CA SER A 144 13.80 11.69 3.62
C SER A 144 14.20 10.57 2.64
N VAL A 145 13.30 10.16 1.74
CA VAL A 145 13.60 9.13 0.74
C VAL A 145 14.67 9.61 -0.25
N LEU A 146 14.59 10.86 -0.68
CA LEU A 146 15.60 11.43 -1.58
C LEU A 146 17.01 11.46 -0.98
N SER A 147 17.13 11.58 0.35
CA SER A 147 18.43 11.54 1.04
C SER A 147 19.07 10.14 1.05
N THR A 148 18.35 9.09 0.66
CA THR A 148 18.87 7.70 0.62
C THR A 148 19.50 7.33 -0.73
N GLU A 149 19.60 8.27 -1.68
CA GLU A 149 20.15 8.06 -3.03
C GLU A 149 19.42 6.97 -3.86
N VAL A 150 18.23 6.54 -3.44
CA VAL A 150 17.41 5.60 -4.20
C VAL A 150 16.84 6.29 -5.43
N SER A 151 17.22 5.82 -6.61
CA SER A 151 16.77 6.45 -7.85
C SER A 151 15.27 6.23 -8.12
N PRO A 152 14.60 7.17 -8.82
CA PRO A 152 13.20 7.01 -9.23
C PRO A 152 12.95 5.74 -10.07
N GLU A 153 13.93 5.32 -10.88
CA GLU A 153 13.85 4.12 -11.72
C GLU A 153 13.82 2.84 -10.87
N VAL A 154 14.61 2.80 -9.79
CA VAL A 154 14.60 1.67 -8.84
C VAL A 154 13.24 1.58 -8.16
N LEU A 155 12.70 2.70 -7.68
CA LEU A 155 11.35 2.74 -7.07
C LEU A 155 10.26 2.32 -8.06
N SER A 156 10.33 2.76 -9.31
CA SER A 156 9.37 2.39 -10.35
C SER A 156 9.43 0.89 -10.68
N LYS A 157 10.64 0.31 -10.77
CA LYS A 157 10.84 -1.13 -10.97
C LYS A 157 10.31 -1.93 -9.79
N LEU A 158 10.58 -1.49 -8.55
CA LEU A 158 10.06 -2.12 -7.36
C LEU A 158 8.51 -2.11 -7.36
N ALA A 159 7.90 -0.97 -7.64
CA ALA A 159 6.45 -0.84 -7.73
C ALA A 159 5.84 -1.77 -8.79
N ALA A 160 6.50 -1.93 -9.96
CA ALA A 160 6.05 -2.86 -10.99
C ALA A 160 6.12 -4.32 -10.52
N ARG A 161 7.18 -4.71 -9.80
CA ARG A 161 7.34 -6.05 -9.23
C ARG A 161 6.30 -6.36 -8.17
N ILE A 162 6.01 -5.40 -7.27
CA ILE A 162 4.98 -5.55 -6.23
C ILE A 162 3.60 -5.75 -6.88
N ARG A 163 3.25 -4.98 -7.91
CA ARG A 163 1.98 -5.18 -8.65
C ARG A 163 1.90 -6.54 -9.35
N ALA A 164 3.00 -7.04 -9.90
CA ALA A 164 3.03 -8.38 -10.51
C ALA A 164 2.83 -9.48 -9.47
N LEU A 165 3.49 -9.37 -8.31
CA LEU A 165 3.32 -10.31 -7.19
C LEU A 165 1.88 -10.33 -6.66
N SER A 166 1.19 -9.19 -6.60
CA SER A 166 -0.23 -9.15 -6.19
C SER A 166 -1.09 -10.11 -7.02
N GLY A 167 -0.90 -10.14 -8.35
CA GLY A 167 -1.62 -11.11 -9.21
C GLY A 167 -1.32 -12.57 -8.92
N HIS A 168 -0.09 -12.91 -8.52
CA HIS A 168 0.27 -14.27 -8.10
C HIS A 168 -0.41 -14.66 -6.78
N TYR A 169 -0.48 -13.75 -5.80
CA TYR A 169 -1.20 -13.98 -4.56
C TYR A 169 -2.71 -14.18 -4.80
N ASP A 170 -3.33 -13.34 -5.64
CA ASP A 170 -4.76 -13.48 -5.99
C ASP A 170 -5.04 -14.85 -6.64
N GLN A 171 -4.15 -15.31 -7.52
CA GLN A 171 -4.28 -16.63 -8.15
C GLN A 171 -4.11 -17.76 -7.13
N ALA A 172 -3.10 -17.66 -6.26
CA ALA A 172 -2.88 -18.66 -5.20
C ALA A 172 -4.05 -18.72 -4.22
N THR A 173 -4.64 -17.57 -3.85
CA THR A 173 -5.84 -17.50 -3.02
C THR A 173 -7.00 -18.25 -3.64
N ARG A 174 -7.25 -18.06 -4.94
CA ARG A 174 -8.31 -18.80 -5.65
C ARG A 174 -8.04 -20.30 -5.71
N ALA A 175 -6.78 -20.69 -5.91
CA ALA A 175 -6.41 -22.11 -5.92
C ALA A 175 -6.57 -22.74 -4.53
N ALA A 176 -6.16 -22.06 -3.47
CA ALA A 176 -6.30 -22.53 -2.09
C ALA A 176 -7.77 -22.70 -1.67
N ALA A 177 -8.67 -21.85 -2.18
CA ALA A 177 -10.11 -21.99 -1.94
C ALA A 177 -10.74 -23.23 -2.58
N SER A 178 -10.01 -23.95 -3.43
CA SER A 178 -10.45 -25.19 -4.11
C SER A 178 -9.91 -26.47 -3.44
N LEU A 179 -9.06 -26.35 -2.41
CA LEU A 179 -8.51 -27.46 -1.63
C LEU A 179 -9.47 -27.89 -0.54
#